data_20752f4729788c754551897200db9b92
#
_entry.id   20752f4729788c754551897200db9b92
#
_cell.length_a   1.000
_cell.length_b   1.000
_cell.length_c   1.000
_cell.angle_alpha   90.00
_cell.angle_beta   90.00
_cell.angle_gamma   90.00
#
_symmetry.space_group_name_H-M   'P 1'
#
loop_
_entity.id
_entity.type
_entity.pdbx_description
1 polymer ?
#
loop_
_entity_poly.entity_id
_entity_poly.type
_entity_poly.pdbx_seq_one_letter_code
_entity_poly.pdbx_strand_id
1 'polypeptide(L)'
;LSTPELEALLEQAIDHVNAGELEQGRALLERVLEQDPKNDRAWVWLSGCVEEPMQRRICLQQALSANPNNQAALDGMDMLDGKLVQASEVPPSLLESRLSAIGMG
;
A
#
# COMPACT_ATOMS: atom_id res chain seq x y z
N LEU A 1 23.89 -8.85 -0.49
CA LEU A 1 23.28 -9.52 -1.62
C LEU A 1 23.47 -8.72 -2.89
N SER A 2 23.59 -9.39 -3.99
CA SER A 2 23.67 -8.69 -5.26
C SER A 2 22.28 -8.28 -5.71
N THR A 3 22.19 -7.40 -6.70
CA THR A 3 20.92 -6.98 -7.22
C THR A 3 20.06 -8.14 -7.72
N PRO A 4 20.59 -9.09 -8.49
CA PRO A 4 19.75 -10.22 -8.89
C PRO A 4 19.26 -11.05 -7.71
N GLU A 5 20.07 -11.15 -6.66
CA GLU A 5 19.63 -11.89 -5.48
C GLU A 5 18.54 -11.17 -4.75
N LEU A 6 18.61 -9.84 -4.68
CA LEU A 6 17.54 -9.07 -4.07
C LEU A 6 16.26 -9.19 -4.87
N GLU A 7 16.37 -9.17 -6.19
CA GLU A 7 15.18 -9.32 -7.02
C GLU A 7 14.56 -10.69 -6.87
N ALA A 8 15.39 -11.73 -6.75
CA ALA A 8 14.87 -13.07 -6.53
C ALA A 8 14.14 -13.16 -5.19
N LEU A 9 14.71 -12.54 -4.16
CA LEU A 9 14.07 -12.52 -2.86
C LEU A 9 12.74 -11.78 -2.92
N LEU A 10 12.72 -10.66 -3.62
CA LEU A 10 11.50 -9.89 -3.76
C LEU A 10 10.44 -10.72 -4.48
N GLU A 11 10.81 -11.43 -5.53
CA GLU A 11 9.84 -12.25 -6.24
C GLU A 11 9.34 -13.40 -5.40
N GLN A 12 10.20 -14.01 -4.60
CA GLN A 12 9.74 -15.04 -3.67
C GLN A 12 8.74 -14.46 -2.69
N ALA A 13 9.02 -13.25 -2.20
CA ALA A 13 8.09 -12.60 -1.29
C ALA A 13 6.75 -12.37 -1.95
N ILE A 14 6.75 -11.89 -3.18
CA ILE A 14 5.53 -11.64 -3.92
C ILE A 14 4.75 -12.94 -4.11
N ASP A 15 5.45 -14.03 -4.41
CA ASP A 15 4.77 -15.32 -4.56
C ASP A 15 4.08 -15.75 -3.28
N HIS A 16 4.73 -15.57 -2.14
CA HIS A 16 4.12 -15.90 -0.87
C HIS A 16 2.90 -15.03 -0.59
N VAL A 17 3.02 -13.74 -0.86
CA VAL A 17 1.89 -12.83 -0.64
C VAL A 17 0.71 -13.24 -1.51
N ASN A 18 0.98 -13.56 -2.77
CA ASN A 18 -0.09 -13.96 -3.69
C ASN A 18 -0.71 -15.29 -3.30
N ALA A 19 0.03 -16.14 -2.60
CA ALA A 19 -0.49 -17.41 -2.11
C ALA A 19 -1.22 -17.25 -0.78
N GLY A 20 -1.29 -16.06 -0.23
CA GLY A 20 -1.92 -15.84 1.05
C GLY A 20 -1.01 -16.07 2.23
N GLU A 21 0.26 -16.35 1.99
CA GLU A 21 1.23 -16.61 3.05
C GLU A 21 1.87 -15.31 3.46
N LEU A 22 1.11 -14.48 4.13
CA LEU A 22 1.53 -13.10 4.39
C LEU A 22 2.70 -13.00 5.33
N GLU A 23 2.81 -13.90 6.29
CA GLU A 23 3.93 -13.83 7.23
C GLU A 23 5.24 -14.17 6.54
N GLN A 24 5.23 -15.18 5.69
CA GLN A 24 6.42 -15.52 4.94
C GLN A 24 6.79 -14.41 3.97
N GLY A 25 5.80 -13.86 3.28
CA GLY A 25 6.05 -12.75 2.37
C GLY A 25 6.61 -11.55 3.11
N ARG A 26 6.04 -11.23 4.27
CA ARG A 26 6.51 -10.11 5.06
C ARG A 26 7.96 -10.30 5.50
N ALA A 27 8.31 -11.49 5.98
CA ALA A 27 9.67 -11.75 6.41
C ALA A 27 10.67 -11.55 5.28
N LEU A 28 10.31 -12.03 4.08
CA LEU A 28 11.19 -11.86 2.93
C LEU A 28 11.28 -10.41 2.50
N LEU A 29 10.17 -9.68 2.54
CA LEU A 29 10.19 -8.27 2.20
C LEU A 29 11.06 -7.48 3.17
N GLU A 30 10.98 -7.83 4.45
CA GLU A 30 11.82 -7.15 5.44
C GLU A 30 13.29 -7.42 5.16
N ARG A 31 13.62 -8.63 4.71
CA ARG A 31 15.00 -8.92 4.36
C ARG A 31 15.45 -8.11 3.14
N VAL A 32 14.58 -7.95 2.16
CA VAL A 32 14.90 -7.11 1.01
C VAL A 32 15.17 -5.68 1.47
N LEU A 33 14.33 -5.17 2.36
CA LEU A 33 14.46 -3.79 2.82
C LEU A 33 15.67 -3.59 3.72
N GLU A 34 16.16 -4.63 4.39
CA GLU A 34 17.40 -4.52 5.14
C GLU A 34 18.56 -4.26 4.21
N GLN A 35 18.53 -4.82 3.01
CA GLN A 35 19.60 -4.65 2.05
C GLN A 35 19.38 -3.44 1.15
N ASP A 36 18.13 -3.10 0.90
CA ASP A 36 17.78 -2.02 -0.02
C ASP A 36 16.60 -1.26 0.55
N PRO A 37 16.85 -0.36 1.50
CA PRO A 37 15.75 0.38 2.18
C PRO A 37 14.94 1.26 1.26
N LYS A 38 15.45 1.53 0.05
CA LYS A 38 14.72 2.38 -0.89
C LYS A 38 14.07 1.57 -1.99
N ASN A 39 13.84 0.29 -1.76
CA ASN A 39 13.13 -0.52 -2.72
C ASN A 39 11.64 -0.25 -2.59
N ASP A 40 11.14 0.63 -3.45
CA ASP A 40 9.74 1.05 -3.37
C ASP A 40 8.78 -0.11 -3.60
N ARG A 41 9.14 -1.06 -4.47
CA ARG A 41 8.26 -2.21 -4.69
C ARG A 41 8.12 -3.04 -3.43
N ALA A 42 9.21 -3.23 -2.70
CA ALA A 42 9.15 -3.99 -1.46
C ALA A 42 8.27 -3.30 -0.44
N TRP A 43 8.34 -1.97 -0.36
CA TRP A 43 7.48 -1.24 0.56
C TRP A 43 6.01 -1.39 0.19
N VAL A 44 5.69 -1.33 -1.11
CA VAL A 44 4.30 -1.48 -1.54
C VAL A 44 3.78 -2.87 -1.18
N TRP A 45 4.55 -3.90 -1.47
CA TRP A 45 4.12 -5.25 -1.15
C TRP A 45 4.02 -5.47 0.36
N LEU A 46 4.93 -4.84 1.12
CA LEU A 46 4.86 -4.94 2.58
C LEU A 46 3.59 -4.30 3.10
N SER A 47 3.13 -3.23 2.48
CA SER A 47 1.89 -2.60 2.91
C SER A 47 0.71 -3.57 2.80
N GLY A 48 0.78 -4.51 1.88
CA GLY A 48 -0.27 -5.51 1.73
C GLY A 48 -0.18 -6.63 2.75
N CYS A 49 0.94 -6.71 3.48
CA CYS A 49 1.11 -7.76 4.48
C CYS A 49 0.77 -7.32 5.89
N VAL A 50 0.51 -6.04 6.10
CA VAL A 50 0.18 -5.53 7.43
C VAL A 50 -1.28 -5.11 7.42
N GLU A 51 -1.94 -5.26 8.57
CA GLU A 51 -3.36 -5.00 8.63
C GLU A 51 -3.68 -3.63 9.16
N GLU A 52 -2.80 -3.07 9.94
CA GLU A 52 -3.05 -1.77 10.55
C GLU A 52 -2.99 -0.67 9.50
N PRO A 53 -4.02 0.14 9.37
CA PRO A 53 -4.01 1.21 8.36
C PRO A 53 -2.86 2.19 8.54
N MET A 54 -2.48 2.45 9.78
CA MET A 54 -1.34 3.33 10.03
C MET A 54 -0.06 2.73 9.49
N GLN A 55 0.14 1.43 9.71
CA GLN A 55 1.34 0.78 9.21
C GLN A 55 1.35 0.71 7.70
N ARG A 56 0.18 0.50 7.10
CA ARG A 56 0.09 0.53 5.65
C ARG A 56 0.48 1.90 5.11
N ARG A 57 -0.01 2.94 5.77
CA ARG A 57 0.32 4.30 5.34
C ARG A 57 1.82 4.56 5.44
N ILE A 58 2.45 4.11 6.51
CA ILE A 58 3.89 4.29 6.67
C ILE A 58 4.64 3.58 5.54
N CYS A 59 4.26 2.34 5.23
CA CYS A 59 4.92 1.60 4.15
C CYS A 59 4.76 2.32 2.82
N LEU A 60 3.56 2.80 2.53
CA LEU A 60 3.32 3.49 1.27
C LEU A 60 4.04 4.83 1.23
N GLN A 61 4.14 5.52 2.35
CA GLN A 61 4.91 6.75 2.42
C GLN A 61 6.39 6.50 2.15
N GLN A 62 6.91 5.39 2.67
CA GLN A 62 8.31 5.03 2.40
C GLN A 62 8.50 4.72 0.91
N ALA A 63 7.53 4.03 0.32
CA ALA A 63 7.60 3.74 -1.11
C ALA A 63 7.63 5.02 -1.92
N LEU A 64 6.78 5.98 -1.56
CA LEU A 64 6.72 7.25 -2.28
C LEU A 64 7.93 8.13 -2.02
N SER A 65 8.53 8.00 -0.84
CA SER A 65 9.77 8.70 -0.57
C SER A 65 10.88 8.19 -1.47
N ALA A 66 10.88 6.89 -1.73
CA ALA A 66 11.90 6.30 -2.61
C ALA A 66 11.57 6.54 -4.07
N ASN A 67 10.30 6.53 -4.44
CA ASN A 67 9.88 6.72 -5.81
C ASN A 67 8.53 7.44 -5.84
N PRO A 68 8.53 8.77 -5.94
CA PRO A 68 7.27 9.54 -5.89
C PRO A 68 6.31 9.20 -7.03
N ASN A 69 6.80 8.54 -8.07
CA ASN A 69 5.97 8.18 -9.22
C ASN A 69 5.44 6.75 -9.15
N ASN A 70 5.62 6.07 -8.02
CA ASN A 70 5.14 4.70 -7.89
C ASN A 70 3.61 4.72 -7.85
N GLN A 71 2.99 4.31 -8.95
CA GLN A 71 1.54 4.39 -9.07
C GLN A 71 0.85 3.48 -8.07
N ALA A 72 1.40 2.31 -7.81
CA ALA A 72 0.80 1.39 -6.84
C ALA A 72 0.77 2.01 -5.45
N ALA A 73 1.82 2.73 -5.08
CA ALA A 73 1.86 3.40 -3.79
C ALA A 73 0.87 4.55 -3.74
N LEU A 74 0.75 5.31 -4.83
CA LEU A 74 -0.23 6.38 -4.88
C LEU A 74 -1.64 5.84 -4.77
N ASP A 75 -1.93 4.77 -5.50
CA ASP A 75 -3.24 4.15 -5.44
C ASP A 75 -3.53 3.60 -4.04
N GLY A 76 -2.53 3.02 -3.41
CA GLY A 76 -2.69 2.51 -2.06
C GLY A 76 -3.01 3.59 -1.05
N MET A 77 -2.33 4.75 -1.18
CA MET A 77 -2.61 5.87 -0.30
C MET A 77 -4.02 6.39 -0.52
N ASP A 78 -4.44 6.47 -1.79
CA ASP A 78 -5.79 6.92 -2.08
C ASP A 78 -6.82 5.97 -1.52
N MET A 79 -6.56 4.68 -1.55
CA MET A 79 -7.47 3.71 -0.97
C MET A 79 -7.56 3.86 0.55
N LEU A 80 -6.43 4.12 1.19
CA LEU A 80 -6.44 4.34 2.64
C LEU A 80 -7.20 5.60 3.01
N ASP A 81 -7.08 6.62 2.18
CA ASP A 81 -7.80 7.86 2.42
C ASP A 81 -9.24 7.78 1.96
N GLY A 82 -9.63 6.70 1.30
CA GLY A 82 -10.96 6.53 0.82
C GLY A 82 -11.27 7.25 -0.46
N LYS A 83 -10.26 7.83 -1.12
CA LYS A 83 -10.53 8.66 -2.28
C LYS A 83 -11.05 7.87 -3.46
N LEU A 84 -10.42 6.73 -3.73
CA LEU A 84 -10.86 5.93 -4.87
C LEU A 84 -12.24 5.34 -4.62
N VAL A 85 -12.46 4.86 -3.42
CA VAL A 85 -13.74 4.29 -3.09
C VAL A 85 -14.81 5.34 -3.11
N GLN A 86 -14.51 6.50 -2.56
CA GLN A 86 -15.49 7.54 -2.54
C GLN A 86 -15.86 8.01 -3.91
N ALA A 87 -14.91 8.00 -4.79
CA ALA A 87 -15.22 8.41 -6.14
C ALA A 87 -16.26 7.53 -6.75
N SER A 88 -16.30 6.28 -6.33
CA SER A 88 -17.25 5.41 -6.95
C SER A 88 -18.54 5.31 -6.18
N GLU A 89 -18.54 5.52 -4.88
CA GLU A 89 -19.72 5.37 -4.21
C GLU A 89 -20.12 6.40 -3.38
N VAL A 90 -19.65 7.46 -3.50
CA VAL A 90 -19.96 8.44 -2.68
C VAL A 90 -21.20 8.52 -2.52
N PRO A 91 -21.56 8.47 -1.65
CA PRO A 91 -22.70 8.57 -1.42
C PRO A 91 -22.88 9.70 -1.06
N PRO A 92 -23.40 9.86 -1.22
CA PRO A 92 -23.74 10.78 -0.91
C PRO A 92 -24.07 11.05 0.35
N SER A 93 -24.53 10.28 0.90
CA SER A 93 -24.88 10.49 2.14
C SER A 93 -23.89 11.16 2.79
N LEU A 94 -22.88 11.03 2.44
CA LEU A 94 -21.96 11.64 3.05
C LEU A 94 -21.82 12.85 2.62
N LEU A 95 -22.09 13.08 1.50
CA LEU A 95 -21.89 14.21 1.06
C LEU A 95 -22.90 15.01 1.35
N GLU A 96 -23.86 14.70 1.20
CA GLU A 96 -24.83 15.39 1.43
C GLU A 96 -25.26 15.43 2.56
N SER A 97 -25.04 14.90 3.12
CA SER A 97 -25.43 14.89 4.27
C SER A 97 -25.02 15.99 4.83
N ARG A 98 -24.64 16.65 4.28
CA ARG A 98 -24.29 17.61 4.75
C ARG A 98 -24.77 18.52 4.09
N LEU A 99 -25.42 18.36 3.18
CA LEU A 99 -25.97 19.05 2.55
C LEU A 99 -27.20 18.99 2.60
N SER A 100 -27.62 18.49 2.79
CA SER A 100 -28.56 18.39 2.96
C SER A 100 -28.98 18.48 3.73
N ALA A 101 -28.74 18.80 4.04
CA ALA A 101 -28.95 18.90 4.58
C ALA A 101 -29.12 19.53 4.57
N ILE A 102 -29.35 20.08 4.03
CA ILE A 102 -29.50 20.47 3.78
C ILE A 102 -30.24 20.59 3.45
N GLY A 103 -30.69 20.75 3.15
CA GLY A 103 -31.22 20.62 2.79
C GLY A 103 -31.86 20.60 2.65
N MET A 104 -31.87 20.80 2.71
CA MET A 104 -32.06 20.56 2.60
C MET A 104 -32.17 20.30 2.59
N GLY A 105 -32.02 20.62 2.67
CA GLY A 105 -31.77 20.39 2.62
C GLY A 105 -31.75 20.41 2.53
#